data_edc990b4af98e5dab94a445b1ec0b29e
#
_entry.id   edc990b4af98e5dab94a445b1ec0b29e
#
_cell.length_a   1.000
_cell.length_b   1.000
_cell.length_c   1.000
_cell.angle_alpha   90.00
_cell.angle_beta   90.00
_cell.angle_gamma   90.00
#
_symmetry.space_group_name_H-M   'P 1'
#
loop_
_entity.id
_entity.type
_entity.pdbx_description
1 polymer ?
#
loop_
_entity_poly.entity_id
_entity_poly.type
_entity_poly.pdbx_seq_one_letter_code
_entity_poly.pdbx_strand_id
1 'polypeptide(L)'
;MPTNVLVSGAPERIAQVSKVLRDQDCTVVEVDDLANVPAACKEAGENAFDAYLQMPAYFAIQGDTALERLHHFYAKGVMARFPAMNAVVPSLKPGGRVTVVAWPLPAEVATDDDIEARRALYRVLAHGAQADAGDDLVVRVLGSSTSPEDIVAAALGREQAHVTSVESLSAVSYADWRVELLGLVSIES
;
A
#
# COMPACT_ATOMS: atom_id res chain seq x y z
N MET A 1 0.90 3.80 -25.31
CA MET A 1 1.33 2.47 -24.81
C MET A 1 0.36 2.04 -23.74
N PRO A 2 0.02 0.77 -23.60
CA PRO A 2 -0.82 0.31 -22.50
C PRO A 2 -0.17 0.61 -21.15
N THR A 3 -0.98 0.90 -20.14
CA THR A 3 -0.52 1.13 -18.77
C THR A 3 -0.18 -0.21 -18.13
N ASN A 4 1.04 -0.37 -17.64
CA ASN A 4 1.49 -1.60 -16.98
C ASN A 4 1.28 -1.49 -15.47
N VAL A 5 0.51 -2.39 -14.90
CA VAL A 5 0.16 -2.37 -13.47
C VAL A 5 0.59 -3.67 -12.81
N LEU A 6 1.39 -3.57 -11.75
CA LEU A 6 1.66 -4.67 -10.84
C LEU A 6 0.58 -4.70 -9.75
N VAL A 7 -0.04 -5.84 -9.53
CA VAL A 7 -1.06 -6.04 -8.49
C VAL A 7 -0.64 -7.16 -7.56
N SER A 8 -0.66 -6.92 -6.25
CA SER A 8 -0.38 -7.97 -5.26
C SER A 8 -1.44 -8.06 -4.18
N GLY A 9 -1.61 -9.23 -3.57
CA GLY A 9 -2.56 -9.46 -2.48
C GLY A 9 -3.27 -10.81 -2.52
N ALA A 10 -4.43 -10.91 -1.88
CA ALA A 10 -5.23 -12.13 -1.92
C ALA A 10 -5.83 -12.37 -3.33
N PRO A 11 -5.84 -13.62 -3.84
CA PRO A 11 -6.25 -13.94 -5.21
C PRO A 11 -7.62 -13.36 -5.59
N GLU A 12 -8.62 -13.46 -4.70
CA GLU A 12 -9.97 -12.97 -4.97
C GLU A 12 -10.03 -11.44 -5.07
N ARG A 13 -9.19 -10.75 -4.28
CA ARG A 13 -9.08 -9.28 -4.33
C ARG A 13 -8.35 -8.82 -5.57
N ILE A 14 -7.27 -9.53 -5.93
CA ILE A 14 -6.55 -9.30 -7.18
C ILE A 14 -7.50 -9.45 -8.36
N ALA A 15 -8.24 -10.57 -8.43
CA ALA A 15 -9.14 -10.85 -9.56
C ALA A 15 -10.17 -9.74 -9.79
N GLN A 16 -10.72 -9.15 -8.72
CA GLN A 16 -11.70 -8.06 -8.81
C GLN A 16 -11.11 -6.81 -9.47
N VAL A 17 -9.97 -6.34 -8.97
CA VAL A 17 -9.35 -5.11 -9.51
C VAL A 17 -8.67 -5.34 -10.86
N SER A 18 -8.11 -6.52 -11.09
CA SER A 18 -7.49 -6.88 -12.37
C SER A 18 -8.49 -6.93 -13.52
N LYS A 19 -9.72 -7.38 -13.24
CA LYS A 19 -10.80 -7.30 -14.24
C LYS A 19 -11.04 -5.85 -14.65
N VAL A 20 -11.23 -4.95 -13.69
CA VAL A 20 -11.47 -3.52 -13.96
C VAL A 20 -10.29 -2.88 -14.70
N LEU A 21 -9.05 -3.23 -14.32
CA LEU A 21 -7.85 -2.75 -15.00
C LEU A 21 -7.79 -3.20 -16.47
N ARG A 22 -8.06 -4.47 -16.74
CA ARG A 22 -8.07 -5.02 -18.11
C ARG A 22 -9.19 -4.43 -18.96
N ASP A 23 -10.37 -4.16 -18.37
CA ASP A 23 -11.46 -3.47 -19.03
C ASP A 23 -11.11 -2.01 -19.42
N GLN A 24 -10.01 -1.47 -18.85
CA GLN A 24 -9.42 -0.15 -19.16
C GLN A 24 -8.12 -0.24 -19.98
N ASP A 25 -7.91 -1.33 -20.72
CA ASP A 25 -6.74 -1.58 -21.58
C ASP A 25 -5.39 -1.59 -20.85
N CYS A 26 -5.37 -1.93 -19.56
CA CYS A 26 -4.13 -2.09 -18.79
C CYS A 26 -3.55 -3.50 -18.96
N THR A 27 -2.22 -3.58 -19.02
CA THR A 27 -1.47 -4.84 -18.84
C THR A 27 -1.28 -5.07 -17.34
N VAL A 28 -1.70 -6.24 -16.84
CA VAL A 28 -1.68 -6.54 -15.40
C VAL A 28 -0.77 -7.70 -15.11
N VAL A 29 0.20 -7.49 -14.21
CA VAL A 29 1.02 -8.54 -13.60
C VAL A 29 0.46 -8.82 -12.21
N GLU A 30 0.05 -10.05 -11.96
CA GLU A 30 -0.58 -10.47 -10.70
C GLU A 30 0.39 -11.28 -9.85
N VAL A 31 0.45 -10.96 -8.55
CA VAL A 31 1.30 -11.63 -7.56
C VAL A 31 0.45 -11.92 -6.31
N ASP A 32 0.15 -13.17 -6.07
CA ASP A 32 -0.74 -13.63 -5.00
C ASP A 32 -0.11 -13.66 -3.59
N ASP A 33 1.22 -13.57 -3.51
CA ASP A 33 1.95 -13.48 -2.24
C ASP A 33 2.93 -12.30 -2.26
N LEU A 34 2.87 -11.45 -1.23
CA LEU A 34 3.79 -10.31 -1.07
C LEU A 34 5.27 -10.73 -1.07
N ALA A 35 5.57 -11.94 -0.62
CA ALA A 35 6.93 -12.49 -0.64
C ALA A 35 7.48 -12.70 -2.07
N ASN A 36 6.61 -12.84 -3.06
CA ASN A 36 6.97 -13.03 -4.47
C ASN A 36 7.11 -11.72 -5.25
N VAL A 37 6.68 -10.58 -4.69
CA VAL A 37 6.79 -9.26 -5.34
C VAL A 37 8.23 -8.92 -5.73
N PRO A 38 9.26 -9.13 -4.87
CA PRO A 38 10.64 -8.86 -5.25
C PRO A 38 11.12 -9.67 -6.46
N ALA A 39 10.67 -10.92 -6.59
CA ALA A 39 11.02 -11.76 -7.75
C ALA A 39 10.37 -11.23 -9.04
N ALA A 40 9.08 -10.87 -8.98
CA ALA A 40 8.36 -10.30 -10.12
C ALA A 40 8.97 -8.96 -10.57
N CYS A 41 9.35 -8.10 -9.63
CA CYS A 41 10.03 -6.84 -9.95
C CYS A 41 11.40 -7.06 -10.59
N LYS A 42 12.18 -8.02 -10.08
CA LYS A 42 13.48 -8.37 -10.66
C LYS A 42 13.36 -8.90 -12.10
N GLU A 43 12.34 -9.70 -12.37
CA GLU A 43 12.06 -10.24 -13.71
C GLU A 43 11.63 -9.13 -14.68
N ALA A 44 10.75 -8.21 -14.22
CA ALA A 44 10.27 -7.10 -15.03
C ALA A 44 11.35 -6.04 -15.31
N GLY A 45 12.29 -5.83 -14.38
CA GLY A 45 13.35 -4.83 -14.47
C GLY A 45 12.97 -3.44 -13.99
N GLU A 46 13.88 -2.48 -14.21
CA GLU A 46 13.69 -1.08 -13.84
C GLU A 46 12.66 -0.39 -14.76
N ASN A 47 11.90 0.53 -14.22
CA ASN A 47 10.92 1.34 -14.96
C ASN A 47 9.89 0.50 -15.78
N ALA A 48 9.55 -0.69 -15.28
CA ALA A 48 8.65 -1.62 -15.96
C ALA A 48 7.18 -1.26 -15.77
N PHE A 49 6.81 -0.69 -14.61
CA PHE A 49 5.43 -0.45 -14.23
C PHE A 49 5.08 1.04 -14.15
N ASP A 50 3.88 1.38 -14.57
CA ASP A 50 3.29 2.71 -14.40
C ASP A 50 2.62 2.85 -13.03
N ALA A 51 2.12 1.74 -12.47
CA ALA A 51 1.49 1.71 -11.16
C ALA A 51 1.71 0.38 -10.42
N TYR A 52 1.68 0.46 -9.09
CA TYR A 52 1.61 -0.67 -8.19
C TYR A 52 0.37 -0.58 -7.32
N LEU A 53 -0.41 -1.66 -7.28
CA LEU A 53 -1.60 -1.79 -6.46
C LEU A 53 -1.41 -2.92 -5.44
N GLN A 54 -1.34 -2.55 -4.17
CA GLN A 54 -1.19 -3.49 -3.07
C GLN A 54 -2.52 -3.73 -2.39
N MET A 55 -3.14 -4.85 -2.70
CA MET A 55 -4.38 -5.30 -2.09
C MET A 55 -4.13 -6.00 -0.74
N PRO A 56 -5.15 -6.11 0.13
CA PRO A 56 -5.06 -6.96 1.31
C PRO A 56 -4.74 -8.41 0.93
N ALA A 57 -3.80 -9.02 1.67
CA ALA A 57 -3.52 -10.45 1.59
C ALA A 57 -4.21 -11.16 2.77
N TYR A 58 -4.66 -12.39 2.63
CA TYR A 58 -5.22 -13.15 3.75
C TYR A 58 -4.12 -13.88 4.50
N PHE A 59 -4.18 -13.82 5.82
CA PHE A 59 -3.40 -14.67 6.69
C PHE A 59 -4.20 -14.93 7.98
N ALA A 60 -4.06 -16.12 8.55
CA ALA A 60 -4.64 -16.42 9.84
C ALA A 60 -3.79 -15.78 10.95
N ILE A 61 -4.41 -14.99 11.82
CA ILE A 61 -3.73 -14.45 13.00
C ILE A 61 -3.42 -15.62 13.94
N GLN A 62 -2.15 -15.75 14.32
CA GLN A 62 -1.64 -16.83 15.19
C GLN A 62 -1.16 -16.26 16.52
N GLY A 63 -1.27 -17.05 17.58
CA GLY A 63 -0.81 -16.76 18.93
C GLY A 63 -1.82 -17.17 19.99
N ASP A 64 -1.31 -17.62 21.12
CA ASP A 64 -2.11 -18.06 22.27
C ASP A 64 -2.54 -16.88 23.15
N THR A 65 -1.72 -15.82 23.18
CA THR A 65 -1.99 -14.60 23.94
C THR A 65 -2.40 -13.43 23.02
N ALA A 66 -3.01 -12.40 23.60
CA ALA A 66 -3.35 -11.19 22.86
C ALA A 66 -2.12 -10.50 22.26
N LEU A 67 -1.02 -10.42 23.01
CA LEU A 67 0.25 -9.83 22.54
C LEU A 67 0.85 -10.60 21.37
N GLU A 68 0.83 -11.92 21.40
CA GLU A 68 1.31 -12.75 20.30
C GLU A 68 0.46 -12.54 19.04
N ARG A 69 -0.86 -12.48 19.19
CA ARG A 69 -1.77 -12.21 18.07
C ARG A 69 -1.55 -10.82 17.46
N LEU A 70 -1.39 -9.80 18.31
CA LEU A 70 -1.06 -8.44 17.86
C LEU A 70 0.30 -8.40 17.14
N HIS A 71 1.33 -9.00 17.73
CA HIS A 71 2.65 -9.10 17.11
C HIS A 71 2.56 -9.78 15.73
N HIS A 72 1.87 -10.91 15.64
CA HIS A 72 1.70 -11.63 14.38
C HIS A 72 0.94 -10.80 13.35
N PHE A 73 -0.12 -10.10 13.77
CA PHE A 73 -0.89 -9.21 12.91
C PHE A 73 -0.02 -8.08 12.32
N TYR A 74 0.72 -7.36 13.14
CA TYR A 74 1.59 -6.30 12.64
C TYR A 74 2.74 -6.84 11.79
N ALA A 75 3.38 -7.90 12.21
CA ALA A 75 4.51 -8.48 11.48
C ALA A 75 4.11 -8.98 10.09
N LYS A 76 3.00 -9.70 9.96
CA LYS A 76 2.55 -10.30 8.71
C LYS A 76 1.64 -9.38 7.89
N GLY A 77 0.80 -8.59 8.54
CA GLY A 77 -0.18 -7.72 7.86
C GLY A 77 0.42 -6.40 7.41
N VAL A 78 1.23 -5.76 8.23
CA VAL A 78 1.74 -4.41 7.95
C VAL A 78 3.22 -4.44 7.58
N MET A 79 4.07 -4.99 8.44
CA MET A 79 5.53 -4.96 8.22
C MET A 79 5.97 -5.76 7.00
N ALA A 80 5.27 -6.83 6.63
CA ALA A 80 5.55 -7.60 5.41
C ALA A 80 5.37 -6.78 4.12
N ARG A 81 4.70 -5.63 4.18
CA ARG A 81 4.52 -4.74 3.03
C ARG A 81 5.77 -3.92 2.69
N PHE A 82 6.64 -3.68 3.67
CA PHE A 82 7.85 -2.89 3.46
C PHE A 82 8.84 -3.53 2.47
N PRO A 83 9.22 -4.82 2.59
CA PRO A 83 10.06 -5.46 1.58
C PRO A 83 9.48 -5.45 0.18
N ALA A 84 8.17 -5.65 0.04
CA ALA A 84 7.50 -5.57 -1.25
C ALA A 84 7.59 -4.16 -1.84
N MET A 85 7.33 -3.11 -1.03
CA MET A 85 7.44 -1.73 -1.45
C MET A 85 8.86 -1.37 -1.87
N ASN A 86 9.86 -1.76 -1.08
CA ASN A 86 11.27 -1.54 -1.40
C ASN A 86 11.69 -2.15 -2.74
N ALA A 87 11.13 -3.31 -3.10
CA ALA A 87 11.40 -3.94 -4.39
C ALA A 87 10.67 -3.27 -5.56
N VAL A 88 9.48 -2.71 -5.30
CA VAL A 88 8.64 -2.09 -6.33
C VAL A 88 9.17 -0.73 -6.76
N VAL A 89 9.65 0.09 -5.83
CA VAL A 89 10.06 1.48 -6.10
C VAL A 89 11.01 1.60 -7.29
N PRO A 90 12.11 0.80 -7.42
CA PRO A 90 12.99 0.86 -8.58
C PRO A 90 12.36 0.36 -9.88
N SER A 91 11.28 -0.43 -9.78
CA SER A 91 10.58 -0.96 -10.95
C SER A 91 9.47 -0.04 -11.47
N LEU A 92 9.17 1.05 -10.76
CA LEU A 92 8.23 2.06 -11.20
C LEU A 92 8.90 3.05 -12.16
N LYS A 93 8.13 3.49 -13.15
CA LYS A 93 8.53 4.60 -14.03
C LYS A 93 8.55 5.92 -13.26
N PRO A 94 9.31 6.92 -13.72
CA PRO A 94 9.19 8.29 -13.21
C PRO A 94 7.71 8.76 -13.25
N GLY A 95 7.24 9.37 -12.17
CA GLY A 95 5.83 9.72 -12.01
C GLY A 95 4.89 8.54 -11.76
N GLY A 96 5.45 7.38 -11.41
CA GLY A 96 4.69 6.17 -11.08
C GLY A 96 3.79 6.34 -9.88
N ARG A 97 2.82 5.44 -9.74
CA ARG A 97 1.81 5.50 -8.68
C ARG A 97 1.80 4.24 -7.84
N VAL A 98 1.60 4.43 -6.54
CA VAL A 98 1.39 3.34 -5.59
C VAL A 98 0.05 3.53 -4.90
N THR A 99 -0.78 2.50 -4.93
CA THR A 99 -2.03 2.47 -4.18
C THR A 99 -2.02 1.29 -3.23
N VAL A 100 -2.12 1.57 -1.94
CA VAL A 100 -2.17 0.57 -0.88
C VAL A 100 -3.59 0.52 -0.33
N VAL A 101 -4.23 -0.63 -0.40
CA VAL A 101 -5.53 -0.84 0.25
C VAL A 101 -5.29 -1.38 1.65
N ALA A 102 -5.72 -0.60 2.65
CA ALA A 102 -5.57 -0.96 4.04
C ALA A 102 -6.42 -2.19 4.38
N TRP A 103 -5.89 -3.04 5.27
CA TRP A 103 -6.63 -4.19 5.76
C TRP A 103 -7.73 -3.78 6.73
N PRO A 104 -8.92 -4.42 6.70
CA PRO A 104 -9.88 -4.28 7.78
C PRO A 104 -9.27 -4.85 9.07
N LEU A 105 -9.36 -4.10 10.17
CA LEU A 105 -9.02 -4.65 11.47
C LEU A 105 -10.10 -5.67 11.87
N PRO A 106 -9.71 -6.83 12.42
CA PRO A 106 -10.67 -7.72 13.08
C PRO A 106 -11.39 -6.94 14.19
N ALA A 107 -12.71 -7.12 14.31
CA ALA A 107 -13.52 -6.38 15.29
C ALA A 107 -13.04 -6.57 16.74
N GLU A 108 -12.42 -7.70 17.02
CA GLU A 108 -11.90 -8.06 18.35
C GLU A 108 -10.65 -7.26 18.78
N VAL A 109 -9.98 -6.60 17.83
CA VAL A 109 -8.74 -5.82 18.08
C VAL A 109 -8.83 -4.39 17.54
N ALA A 110 -10.02 -3.94 17.16
CA ALA A 110 -10.22 -2.61 16.61
C ALA A 110 -10.47 -1.59 17.73
N THR A 111 -9.43 -1.22 18.44
CA THR A 111 -9.45 -0.01 19.28
C THR A 111 -9.09 1.22 18.42
N ASP A 112 -9.43 2.42 18.90
CA ASP A 112 -9.03 3.67 18.23
C ASP A 112 -7.50 3.77 18.12
N ASP A 113 -6.77 3.32 19.14
CA ASP A 113 -5.31 3.29 19.15
C ASP A 113 -4.75 2.35 18.08
N ASP A 114 -5.37 1.17 17.85
CA ASP A 114 -4.96 0.25 16.79
C ASP A 114 -5.18 0.85 15.39
N ILE A 115 -6.28 1.59 15.22
CA ILE A 115 -6.59 2.28 13.97
C ILE A 115 -5.52 3.35 13.69
N GLU A 116 -5.16 4.17 14.68
CA GLU A 116 -4.15 5.21 14.54
C GLU A 116 -2.75 4.64 14.35
N ALA A 117 -2.37 3.62 15.11
CA ALA A 117 -1.09 2.93 14.92
C ALA A 117 -0.93 2.38 13.51
N ARG A 118 -1.99 1.77 12.96
CA ARG A 118 -2.00 1.26 11.60
C ARG A 118 -1.89 2.38 10.57
N ARG A 119 -2.61 3.49 10.74
CA ARG A 119 -2.50 4.67 9.89
C ARG A 119 -1.07 5.22 9.89
N ALA A 120 -0.47 5.35 11.07
CA ALA A 120 0.91 5.79 11.21
C ALA A 120 1.88 4.89 10.44
N LEU A 121 1.74 3.55 10.55
CA LEU A 121 2.60 2.61 9.82
C LEU A 121 2.44 2.69 8.29
N TYR A 122 1.23 2.91 7.78
CA TYR A 122 1.03 3.13 6.34
C TYR A 122 1.63 4.48 5.88
N ARG A 123 1.57 5.52 6.71
CA ARG A 123 2.27 6.79 6.44
C ARG A 123 3.78 6.58 6.37
N VAL A 124 4.35 5.87 7.34
CA VAL A 124 5.79 5.52 7.33
C VAL A 124 6.18 4.78 6.05
N LEU A 125 5.38 3.79 5.63
CA LEU A 125 5.58 3.06 4.38
C LEU A 125 5.58 3.98 3.16
N ALA A 126 4.59 4.87 3.08
CA ALA A 126 4.44 5.81 1.98
C ALA A 126 5.61 6.81 1.92
N HIS A 127 5.98 7.39 3.06
CA HIS A 127 7.10 8.32 3.13
C HIS A 127 8.45 7.67 2.84
N GLY A 128 8.66 6.42 3.29
CA GLY A 128 9.85 5.65 2.91
C GLY A 128 9.94 5.46 1.40
N ALA A 129 8.85 5.05 0.76
CA ALA A 129 8.80 4.89 -0.68
C ALA A 129 9.06 6.21 -1.45
N GLN A 130 8.51 7.33 -0.97
CA GLN A 130 8.77 8.65 -1.55
C GLN A 130 10.21 9.11 -1.35
N ALA A 131 10.81 8.83 -0.19
CA ALA A 131 12.21 9.19 0.08
C ALA A 131 13.17 8.46 -0.87
N ASP A 132 12.86 7.21 -1.24
CA ASP A 132 13.68 6.41 -2.15
C ASP A 132 13.43 6.76 -3.63
N ALA A 133 12.20 7.09 -4.00
CA ALA A 133 11.82 7.34 -5.39
C ALA A 133 11.91 8.82 -5.81
N GLY A 134 11.95 9.74 -4.85
CA GLY A 134 11.86 11.19 -5.09
C GLY A 134 10.40 11.70 -5.13
N ASP A 135 10.27 13.02 -5.35
CA ASP A 135 9.00 13.75 -5.23
C ASP A 135 7.94 13.37 -6.31
N ASP A 136 8.36 12.69 -7.37
CA ASP A 136 7.46 12.30 -8.47
C ASP A 136 6.58 11.08 -8.16
N LEU A 137 6.89 10.32 -7.10
CA LEU A 137 6.10 9.16 -6.71
C LEU A 137 4.83 9.60 -5.97
N VAL A 138 3.68 9.16 -6.46
CA VAL A 138 2.39 9.38 -5.79
C VAL A 138 1.98 8.13 -5.02
N VAL A 139 1.88 8.23 -3.70
CA VAL A 139 1.40 7.15 -2.85
C VAL A 139 0.01 7.48 -2.29
N ARG A 140 -0.93 6.52 -2.42
CA ARG A 140 -2.30 6.60 -1.91
C ARG A 140 -2.55 5.45 -0.94
N VAL A 141 -3.23 5.71 0.16
CA VAL A 141 -3.75 4.68 1.05
C VAL A 141 -5.26 4.74 1.07
N LEU A 142 -5.91 3.65 0.72
CA LEU A 142 -7.36 3.52 0.64
C LEU A 142 -7.89 2.64 1.77
N GLY A 143 -9.12 2.89 2.19
CA GLY A 143 -9.83 2.05 3.14
C GLY A 143 -10.22 0.69 2.51
N SER A 144 -10.41 -0.31 3.36
CA SER A 144 -10.79 -1.67 2.93
C SER A 144 -12.19 -1.78 2.31
N SER A 145 -13.05 -0.78 2.51
CA SER A 145 -14.40 -0.70 1.96
C SER A 145 -14.48 0.00 0.61
N THR A 146 -13.35 0.48 0.07
CA THR A 146 -13.30 1.15 -1.23
C THR A 146 -13.67 0.18 -2.34
N SER A 147 -14.49 0.63 -3.31
CA SER A 147 -14.91 -0.19 -4.44
C SER A 147 -13.73 -0.53 -5.37
N PRO A 148 -13.77 -1.66 -6.11
CA PRO A 148 -12.73 -1.98 -7.09
C PRO A 148 -12.52 -0.89 -8.14
N GLU A 149 -13.59 -0.23 -8.58
CA GLU A 149 -13.57 0.86 -9.55
C GLU A 149 -12.82 2.08 -9.00
N ASP A 150 -13.10 2.48 -7.75
CA ASP A 150 -12.44 3.60 -7.09
C ASP A 150 -10.97 3.29 -6.79
N ILE A 151 -10.65 2.04 -6.41
CA ILE A 151 -9.28 1.58 -6.22
C ILE A 151 -8.48 1.71 -7.52
N VAL A 152 -9.06 1.26 -8.64
CA VAL A 152 -8.42 1.35 -9.95
C VAL A 152 -8.30 2.80 -10.40
N ALA A 153 -9.33 3.63 -10.18
CA ALA A 153 -9.28 5.06 -10.50
C ALA A 153 -8.13 5.75 -9.74
N ALA A 154 -7.93 5.45 -8.46
CA ALA A 154 -6.82 5.95 -7.67
C ALA A 154 -5.46 5.47 -8.21
N ALA A 155 -5.33 4.19 -8.52
CA ALA A 155 -4.09 3.61 -9.07
C ALA A 155 -3.70 4.24 -10.42
N LEU A 156 -4.69 4.60 -11.26
CA LEU A 156 -4.45 5.23 -12.55
C LEU A 156 -4.44 6.77 -12.52
N GLY A 157 -4.65 7.39 -11.33
CA GLY A 157 -4.73 8.84 -11.19
C GLY A 157 -5.94 9.47 -11.88
N ARG A 158 -7.04 8.72 -11.97
CA ARG A 158 -8.31 9.15 -12.58
C ARG A 158 -9.39 9.43 -11.52
N GLU A 159 -8.98 9.75 -10.30
CA GLU A 159 -9.87 10.00 -9.17
C GLU A 159 -10.82 11.16 -9.48
N GLN A 160 -12.11 10.95 -9.25
CA GLN A 160 -13.07 12.04 -9.21
C GLN A 160 -13.02 12.67 -7.81
N ALA A 161 -13.22 14.00 -7.72
CA ALA A 161 -13.09 14.81 -6.50
C ALA A 161 -13.99 14.39 -5.31
N HIS A 162 -14.74 13.31 -5.43
CA HIS A 162 -15.72 12.83 -4.43
C HIS A 162 -15.31 11.55 -3.68
N VAL A 163 -14.12 11.00 -3.89
CA VAL A 163 -13.67 9.83 -3.12
C VAL A 163 -13.24 10.32 -1.73
N THR A 164 -14.19 10.35 -0.80
CA THR A 164 -14.04 10.88 0.57
C THR A 164 -13.16 10.02 1.48
N SER A 165 -12.64 8.89 1.02
CA SER A 165 -11.79 7.96 1.79
C SER A 165 -10.33 7.88 1.33
N VAL A 166 -9.91 8.75 0.41
CA VAL A 166 -8.53 8.76 -0.11
C VAL A 166 -7.69 9.70 0.75
N GLU A 167 -6.89 9.16 1.63
CA GLU A 167 -5.82 9.92 2.26
C GLU A 167 -4.65 10.05 1.27
N SER A 168 -4.46 11.25 0.71
CA SER A 168 -3.23 11.55 -0.02
C SER A 168 -2.12 11.81 1.00
N LEU A 169 -1.18 10.89 1.09
CA LEU A 169 -0.02 11.05 1.97
C LEU A 169 1.11 11.88 1.33
N SER A 170 1.00 12.14 0.03
CA SER A 170 1.97 12.95 -0.73
C SER A 170 1.91 14.45 -0.44
N ALA A 171 0.95 14.92 0.39
CA ALA A 171 0.81 16.33 0.72
C ALA A 171 1.80 16.83 1.80
N VAL A 172 2.47 15.90 2.51
CA VAL A 172 3.43 16.25 3.56
C VAL A 172 4.82 15.87 3.07
N SER A 173 5.73 16.86 3.01
CA SER A 173 7.11 16.57 2.64
C SER A 173 7.75 15.63 3.67
N TYR A 174 8.72 14.82 3.24
CA TYR A 174 9.50 13.97 4.14
C TYR A 174 10.14 14.75 5.29
N ALA A 175 10.55 15.99 5.03
CA ALA A 175 11.15 16.88 6.03
C ALA A 175 10.12 17.26 7.11
N ASP A 176 8.90 17.61 6.73
CA ASP A 176 7.84 18.00 7.66
C ASP A 176 7.38 16.79 8.48
N TRP A 177 7.21 15.63 7.85
CA TRP A 177 6.89 14.37 8.54
C TRP A 177 7.97 13.99 9.58
N ARG A 178 9.25 14.15 9.24
CA ARG A 178 10.35 13.88 10.17
C ARG A 178 10.30 14.78 11.39
N VAL A 179 9.93 16.04 11.21
CA VAL A 179 9.75 16.99 12.32
C VAL A 179 8.58 16.59 13.21
N GLU A 180 7.45 16.17 12.63
CA GLU A 180 6.30 15.68 13.40
C GLU A 180 6.66 14.40 14.19
N LEU A 181 7.35 13.44 13.59
CA LEU A 181 7.79 12.23 14.26
C LEU A 181 8.72 12.52 15.43
N LEU A 182 9.66 13.43 15.26
CA LEU A 182 10.57 13.87 16.33
C LEU A 182 9.85 14.63 17.43
N GLY A 183 8.81 15.37 17.09
CA GLY A 183 7.93 16.05 18.05
C GLY A 183 7.13 15.08 18.92
N LEU A 184 6.64 13.98 18.33
CA LEU A 184 5.92 12.93 19.09
C LEU A 184 6.83 12.16 20.06
N VAL A 185 8.08 11.95 19.70
CA VAL A 185 9.08 11.27 20.56
C VAL A 185 9.58 12.15 21.70
N SER A 186 9.42 13.47 21.61
CA SER A 186 9.92 14.45 22.61
C SER A 186 8.92 14.73 23.74
N ILE A 187 7.74 14.13 23.75
CA ILE A 187 6.69 14.42 24.74
C ILE A 187 6.76 13.51 26.00
N GLU A 188 7.62 12.48 25.99
CA GLU A 188 7.81 11.60 27.16
C GLU A 188 9.24 11.69 27.71
N SER A 189 9.58 12.82 28.30
CA SER A 189 10.75 12.93 29.20
C SER A 189 10.46 13.80 30.41
#